data_42e44c67c616009e47a716ebc11ea2af
#
_entry.id   42e44c67c616009e47a716ebc11ea2af
#
_cell.length_a   1.000
_cell.length_b   1.000
_cell.length_c   1.000
_cell.angle_alpha   90.00
_cell.angle_beta   90.00
_cell.angle_gamma   90.00
#
_symmetry.space_group_name_H-M   'P 1'
#
loop_
_entity.id
_entity.type
_entity.pdbx_description
1 polymer ?
#
loop_
_entity_poly.entity_id
_entity_poly.type
_entity_poly.pdbx_seq_one_letter_code
_entity_poly.pdbx_strand_id
1 'polypeptide(L)'
;MDMRAYEVEMIRDGKVKYFFIRNMETMEIELLPTRFLTHKTRAQESPNTVGSLARSICYYMNFCDGRQMGFTDVCQMDYEAQFNHFTDFLQWLKAGNHTKNLKKTPRNRTCNTYLKNVFGFFSFLEMAEDQFGPLQVLSYGTIHVANSVGVKRRLRFRSFAGYLKEEEREVRAAEKNEIVTILEACTNCRDQL
;
A
#
# COMPACT_ATOMS: atom_id res chain seq x y z
N MET A 1 1.72 -5.55 26.79
CA MET A 1 1.52 -4.19 26.26
C MET A 1 2.10 -4.22 24.85
N ASP A 2 1.24 -4.29 23.85
CA ASP A 2 1.68 -4.43 22.45
C ASP A 2 2.05 -3.02 21.93
N MET A 3 3.26 -2.57 22.27
CA MET A 3 3.76 -1.29 21.77
C MET A 3 4.24 -1.54 20.33
N ARG A 4 3.58 -0.89 19.37
CA ARG A 4 4.08 -0.87 18.01
C ARG A 4 5.39 -0.09 17.99
N ALA A 5 6.40 -0.68 17.36
CA ALA A 5 7.71 -0.05 17.23
C ALA A 5 7.67 1.21 16.34
N TYR A 6 6.73 1.27 15.39
CA TYR A 6 6.61 2.38 14.43
C TYR A 6 5.20 2.94 14.36
N GLU A 7 5.09 4.27 14.24
CA GLU A 7 3.83 4.98 14.02
C GLU A 7 3.97 6.02 12.89
N VAL A 8 2.82 6.29 12.23
CA VAL A 8 2.74 7.32 11.18
C VAL A 8 2.33 8.62 11.83
N GLU A 9 3.12 9.66 11.57
CA GLU A 9 2.78 11.03 11.94
C GLU A 9 2.59 11.92 10.71
N MET A 10 1.92 13.05 10.90
CA MET A 10 1.65 14.01 9.84
C MET A 10 1.88 15.44 10.34
N ILE A 11 2.63 16.21 9.56
CA ILE A 11 2.76 17.64 9.76
C ILE A 11 2.11 18.36 8.58
N ARG A 12 1.65 19.58 8.86
CA ARG A 12 1.07 20.44 7.84
C ARG A 12 1.95 21.67 7.69
N ASP A 13 2.34 21.95 6.46
CA ASP A 13 3.03 23.17 6.07
C ASP A 13 2.13 23.90 5.05
N GLY A 14 1.47 24.95 5.50
CA GLY A 14 0.44 25.64 4.74
C GLY A 14 -0.70 24.71 4.31
N LYS A 15 -0.86 24.52 3.00
CA LYS A 15 -1.87 23.61 2.40
C LYS A 15 -1.34 22.18 2.19
N VAL A 16 -0.04 21.97 2.33
CA VAL A 16 0.60 20.67 2.06
C VAL A 16 0.65 19.81 3.33
N LYS A 17 0.35 18.53 3.19
CA LYS A 17 0.47 17.54 4.27
C LYS A 17 1.67 16.64 3.96
N TYR A 18 2.60 16.56 4.90
CA TYR A 18 3.74 15.67 4.87
C TYR A 18 3.55 14.54 5.89
N PHE A 19 3.85 13.33 5.48
CA PHE A 19 3.78 12.14 6.33
C PHE A 19 5.18 11.63 6.59
N PHE A 20 5.43 11.14 7.80
CA PHE A 20 6.67 10.49 8.19
C PHE A 20 6.38 9.34 9.15
N ILE A 21 7.35 8.45 9.29
CA ILE A 21 7.26 7.29 10.18
C ILE A 21 8.27 7.50 11.29
N ARG A 22 7.82 7.36 12.53
CA ARG A 22 8.64 7.50 13.73
C ARG A 22 8.81 6.15 14.40
N ASN A 23 10.03 5.86 14.83
CA ASN A 23 10.32 4.80 15.76
C ASN A 23 9.90 5.25 17.17
N MET A 24 9.04 4.47 17.83
CA MET A 24 8.45 4.85 19.12
C MET A 24 9.38 4.55 20.31
N GLU A 25 10.41 3.75 20.13
CA GLU A 25 11.43 3.49 21.16
C GLU A 25 12.52 4.57 21.17
N THR A 26 13.07 4.89 19.99
CA THR A 26 14.15 5.89 19.85
C THR A 26 13.64 7.31 19.65
N MET A 27 12.35 7.48 19.34
CA MET A 27 11.72 8.73 18.95
C MET A 27 12.31 9.35 17.67
N GLU A 28 13.10 8.62 16.92
CA GLU A 28 13.73 9.05 15.69
C GLU A 28 12.80 8.88 14.48
N ILE A 29 13.02 9.71 13.47
CA ILE A 29 12.29 9.64 12.20
C ILE A 29 13.03 8.66 11.27
N GLU A 30 12.29 7.72 10.72
CA GLU A 30 12.80 6.76 9.75
C GLU A 30 13.04 7.46 8.39
N LEU A 31 14.31 7.57 8.00
CA LEU A 31 14.72 8.40 6.87
C LEU A 31 14.24 7.84 5.52
N LEU A 32 14.45 6.56 5.25
CA LEU A 32 14.13 5.95 3.95
C LEU A 32 12.63 6.03 3.61
N PRO A 33 11.71 5.60 4.49
CA PRO A 33 10.29 5.79 4.26
C PRO A 33 9.89 7.25 4.13
N THR A 34 10.46 8.13 4.94
CA THR A 34 10.14 9.58 4.92
C THR A 34 10.57 10.23 3.61
N ARG A 35 11.73 9.85 3.06
CA ARG A 35 12.19 10.31 1.74
C ARG A 35 11.23 9.87 0.63
N PHE A 36 10.78 8.61 0.65
CA PHE A 36 9.79 8.12 -0.29
C PHE A 36 8.47 8.90 -0.21
N LEU A 37 7.92 9.08 1.00
CA LEU A 37 6.67 9.81 1.20
C LEU A 37 6.79 11.29 0.78
N THR A 38 7.93 11.92 1.05
CA THR A 38 8.23 13.30 0.60
C THR A 38 8.31 13.36 -0.93
N HIS A 39 8.96 12.37 -1.57
CA HIS A 39 9.00 12.26 -3.04
C HIS A 39 7.58 12.18 -3.63
N LYS A 40 6.70 11.37 -3.05
CA LYS A 40 5.30 11.22 -3.47
C LYS A 40 4.49 12.51 -3.29
N THR A 41 4.71 13.21 -2.17
CA THR A 41 4.08 14.53 -1.93
C THR A 41 4.53 15.55 -2.96
N ARG A 42 5.83 15.61 -3.28
CA ARG A 42 6.37 16.51 -4.32
C ARG A 42 5.90 16.16 -5.72
N ALA A 43 5.63 14.90 -5.99
CA ALA A 43 5.00 14.43 -7.24
C ALA A 43 3.49 14.77 -7.31
N GLN A 44 2.97 15.56 -6.37
CA GLN A 44 1.57 16.01 -6.31
C GLN A 44 0.54 14.88 -6.15
N GLU A 45 0.94 13.72 -5.59
CA GLU A 45 -0.03 12.71 -5.22
C GLU A 45 -0.98 13.23 -4.12
N SER A 46 -2.22 12.76 -4.14
CA SER A 46 -3.21 13.22 -3.16
C SER A 46 -2.77 12.91 -1.73
N PRO A 47 -3.07 13.80 -0.73
CA PRO A 47 -2.73 13.52 0.67
C PRO A 47 -3.30 12.21 1.19
N ASN A 48 -4.47 11.78 0.70
CA ASN A 48 -5.07 10.51 1.06
C ASN A 48 -4.25 9.32 0.53
N THR A 49 -3.74 9.43 -0.69
CA THR A 49 -2.84 8.43 -1.29
C THR A 49 -1.55 8.32 -0.50
N VAL A 50 -0.88 9.46 -0.23
CA VAL A 50 0.37 9.47 0.53
C VAL A 50 0.16 8.94 1.96
N GLY A 51 -0.93 9.31 2.62
CA GLY A 51 -1.29 8.76 3.93
C GLY A 51 -1.58 7.25 3.90
N SER A 52 -2.12 6.73 2.80
CA SER A 52 -2.29 5.28 2.61
C SER A 52 -0.95 4.56 2.42
N LEU A 53 -0.04 5.15 1.63
CA LEU A 53 1.33 4.66 1.47
C LEU A 53 2.07 4.62 2.81
N ALA A 54 2.01 5.71 3.59
CA ALA A 54 2.64 5.80 4.90
C ALA A 54 2.16 4.69 5.85
N ARG A 55 0.85 4.47 5.93
CA ARG A 55 0.28 3.39 6.76
C ARG A 55 0.73 2.01 6.30
N SER A 56 0.74 1.76 4.99
CA SER A 56 1.15 0.46 4.44
C SER A 56 2.60 0.13 4.79
N ILE A 57 3.50 1.11 4.65
CA ILE A 57 4.92 0.96 4.96
C ILE A 57 5.11 0.80 6.48
N CYS A 58 4.40 1.59 7.30
CA CYS A 58 4.44 1.47 8.75
C CYS A 58 3.99 0.07 9.22
N TYR A 59 2.93 -0.51 8.65
CA TYR A 59 2.51 -1.87 8.95
C TYR A 59 3.58 -2.89 8.60
N TYR A 60 4.23 -2.71 7.46
CA TYR A 60 5.31 -3.58 7.03
C TYR A 60 6.53 -3.48 7.95
N MET A 61 6.89 -2.28 8.39
CA MET A 61 7.97 -2.07 9.36
C MET A 61 7.68 -2.76 10.68
N ASN A 62 6.47 -2.63 11.23
CA ASN A 62 6.08 -3.33 12.44
C ASN A 62 6.08 -4.87 12.29
N PHE A 63 5.77 -5.37 11.08
CA PHE A 63 5.89 -6.80 10.77
C PHE A 63 7.36 -7.25 10.75
N CYS A 64 8.24 -6.48 10.13
CA CYS A 64 9.68 -6.75 10.07
C CYS A 64 10.34 -6.66 11.44
N ASP A 65 9.98 -5.67 12.25
CA ASP A 65 10.48 -5.48 13.61
C ASP A 65 10.22 -6.72 14.49
N GLY A 66 9.00 -7.24 14.46
CA GLY A 66 8.65 -8.49 15.15
C GLY A 66 9.46 -9.71 14.71
N ARG A 67 10.20 -9.61 13.60
CA ARG A 67 11.10 -10.63 13.04
C ARG A 67 12.57 -10.25 13.11
N GLN A 68 12.88 -9.09 13.66
CA GLN A 68 14.24 -8.52 13.73
C GLN A 68 14.91 -8.42 12.36
N MET A 69 14.17 -7.96 11.35
CA MET A 69 14.61 -7.90 9.96
C MET A 69 14.56 -6.47 9.43
N GLY A 70 15.59 -6.07 8.70
CA GLY A 70 15.64 -4.81 7.97
C GLY A 70 15.25 -4.94 6.49
N PHE A 71 15.11 -3.82 5.80
CA PHE A 71 14.82 -3.80 4.36
C PHE A 71 15.94 -4.42 3.52
N THR A 72 17.19 -4.24 3.95
CA THR A 72 18.37 -4.82 3.28
C THR A 72 18.32 -6.34 3.33
N ASP A 73 17.95 -6.91 4.49
CA ASP A 73 17.89 -8.36 4.67
C ASP A 73 16.88 -8.96 3.70
N VAL A 74 15.72 -8.30 3.52
CA VAL A 74 14.69 -8.75 2.59
C VAL A 74 15.19 -8.73 1.14
N CYS A 75 15.95 -7.72 0.74
CA CYS A 75 16.52 -7.65 -0.60
C CYS A 75 17.59 -8.72 -0.86
N GLN A 76 18.28 -9.19 0.18
CA GLN A 76 19.31 -10.24 0.08
C GLN A 76 18.76 -11.66 0.09
N MET A 77 17.47 -11.85 0.42
CA MET A 77 16.81 -13.14 0.35
C MET A 77 16.76 -13.68 -1.07
N ASP A 78 16.79 -15.01 -1.21
CA ASP A 78 16.44 -15.68 -2.44
C ASP A 78 14.94 -15.58 -2.76
N TYR A 79 14.55 -16.06 -3.93
CA TYR A 79 13.17 -16.01 -4.39
C TYR A 79 12.18 -16.67 -3.42
N GLU A 80 12.50 -17.86 -2.92
CA GLU A 80 11.62 -18.63 -2.05
C GLU A 80 11.44 -17.96 -0.69
N ALA A 81 12.52 -17.50 -0.08
CA ALA A 81 12.50 -16.79 1.18
C ALA A 81 11.72 -15.46 1.05
N GLN A 82 11.92 -14.70 -0.04
CA GLN A 82 11.13 -13.49 -0.31
C GLN A 82 9.65 -13.81 -0.51
N PHE A 83 9.33 -14.88 -1.25
CA PHE A 83 7.95 -15.30 -1.49
C PHE A 83 7.25 -15.62 -0.17
N ASN A 84 7.89 -16.41 0.68
CA ASN A 84 7.37 -16.77 2.00
C ASN A 84 7.22 -15.54 2.89
N HIS A 85 8.21 -14.65 2.92
CA HIS A 85 8.18 -13.41 3.69
C HIS A 85 6.98 -12.51 3.33
N PHE A 86 6.71 -12.28 2.05
CA PHE A 86 5.59 -11.43 1.63
C PHE A 86 4.23 -12.10 1.76
N THR A 87 4.15 -13.43 1.60
CA THR A 87 2.91 -14.17 1.88
C THR A 87 2.62 -14.20 3.37
N ASP A 88 3.62 -14.33 4.23
CA ASP A 88 3.47 -14.21 5.69
C ASP A 88 3.00 -12.82 6.10
N PHE A 89 3.52 -11.76 5.47
CA PHE A 89 3.03 -10.40 5.71
C PHE A 89 1.53 -10.27 5.36
N LEU A 90 1.09 -10.84 4.24
CA LEU A 90 -0.33 -10.86 3.89
C LEU A 90 -1.17 -11.61 4.94
N GLN A 91 -0.71 -12.75 5.44
CA GLN A 91 -1.40 -13.49 6.50
C GLN A 91 -1.42 -12.70 7.83
N TRP A 92 -0.32 -12.04 8.18
CA TRP A 92 -0.23 -11.16 9.34
C TRP A 92 -1.24 -10.01 9.27
N LEU A 93 -1.39 -9.38 8.10
CA LEU A 93 -2.42 -8.35 7.84
C LEU A 93 -3.83 -8.93 7.98
N LYS A 94 -4.07 -10.10 7.39
CA LYS A 94 -5.38 -10.78 7.40
C LYS A 94 -5.79 -11.21 8.82
N ALA A 95 -4.84 -11.56 9.67
CA ALA A 95 -5.07 -11.85 11.09
C ALA A 95 -5.42 -10.58 11.91
N GLY A 96 -5.33 -9.38 11.32
CA GLY A 96 -5.67 -8.13 11.98
C GLY A 96 -4.56 -7.56 12.88
N ASN A 97 -3.35 -8.13 12.84
CA ASN A 97 -2.21 -7.73 13.70
C ASN A 97 -1.77 -6.28 13.49
N HIS A 98 -2.10 -5.69 12.33
CA HIS A 98 -1.82 -4.28 12.01
C HIS A 98 -2.73 -3.29 12.73
N THR A 99 -3.79 -3.72 13.42
CA THR A 99 -4.77 -2.85 14.10
C THR A 99 -5.06 -3.29 15.52
N LYS A 100 -5.34 -2.33 16.40
CA LYS A 100 -5.82 -2.62 17.76
C LYS A 100 -7.30 -3.07 17.78
N ASN A 101 -8.02 -2.85 16.68
CA ASN A 101 -9.42 -3.21 16.57
C ASN A 101 -9.59 -4.57 15.87
N LEU A 102 -9.51 -5.63 16.64
CA LEU A 102 -9.63 -7.03 16.19
C LEU A 102 -11.00 -7.38 15.56
N LYS A 103 -12.01 -6.50 15.66
CA LYS A 103 -13.35 -6.75 15.11
C LYS A 103 -13.45 -6.56 13.60
N LYS A 104 -12.45 -5.96 12.94
CA LYS A 104 -12.44 -5.73 11.50
C LYS A 104 -11.20 -6.34 10.86
N THR A 105 -11.31 -7.57 10.41
CA THR A 105 -10.30 -8.16 9.52
C THR A 105 -10.36 -7.47 8.14
N PRO A 106 -9.23 -7.06 7.57
CA PRO A 106 -9.21 -6.43 6.27
C PRO A 106 -9.58 -7.44 5.17
N ARG A 107 -10.27 -6.97 4.14
CA ARG A 107 -10.56 -7.77 2.94
C ARG A 107 -9.26 -8.09 2.19
N ASN A 108 -9.25 -9.20 1.45
CA ASN A 108 -8.10 -9.62 0.65
C ASN A 108 -7.58 -8.50 -0.27
N ARG A 109 -8.48 -7.76 -0.92
CA ARG A 109 -8.14 -6.59 -1.74
C ARG A 109 -7.38 -5.50 -0.97
N THR A 110 -7.76 -5.26 0.29
CA THR A 110 -7.10 -4.27 1.14
C THR A 110 -5.69 -4.72 1.51
N CYS A 111 -5.51 -6.00 1.88
CA CYS A 111 -4.19 -6.58 2.16
C CYS A 111 -3.29 -6.51 0.92
N ASN A 112 -3.81 -6.88 -0.25
CA ASN A 112 -3.09 -6.79 -1.52
C ASN A 112 -2.68 -5.35 -1.84
N THR A 113 -3.55 -4.37 -1.54
CA THR A 113 -3.22 -2.94 -1.73
C THR A 113 -2.07 -2.51 -0.83
N TYR A 114 -2.06 -2.93 0.43
CA TYR A 114 -0.96 -2.64 1.35
C TYR A 114 0.36 -3.24 0.84
N LEU A 115 0.35 -4.48 0.39
CA LEU A 115 1.55 -5.10 -0.18
C LEU A 115 2.01 -4.41 -1.47
N LYS A 116 1.09 -4.02 -2.37
CA LYS A 116 1.44 -3.25 -3.58
C LYS A 116 2.12 -1.92 -3.24
N ASN A 117 1.68 -1.25 -2.18
CA ASN A 117 2.30 -0.03 -1.69
C ASN A 117 3.72 -0.28 -1.16
N VAL A 118 3.93 -1.39 -0.46
CA VAL A 118 5.25 -1.82 0.01
C VAL A 118 6.17 -2.13 -1.17
N PHE A 119 5.70 -2.82 -2.19
CA PHE A 119 6.49 -3.04 -3.41
C PHE A 119 6.84 -1.74 -4.14
N GLY A 120 5.94 -0.76 -4.14
CA GLY A 120 6.22 0.59 -4.65
C GLY A 120 7.34 1.28 -3.87
N PHE A 121 7.40 1.08 -2.56
CA PHE A 121 8.50 1.58 -1.73
C PHE A 121 9.81 0.86 -2.03
N PHE A 122 9.84 -0.47 -2.13
CA PHE A 122 11.06 -1.20 -2.54
C PHE A 122 11.56 -0.80 -3.93
N SER A 123 10.64 -0.56 -4.88
CA SER A 123 11.02 -0.05 -6.21
C SER A 123 11.64 1.36 -6.15
N PHE A 124 11.24 2.18 -5.19
CA PHE A 124 11.90 3.46 -4.94
C PHE A 124 13.29 3.26 -4.33
N LEU A 125 13.46 2.36 -3.37
CA LEU A 125 14.76 2.05 -2.77
C LEU A 125 15.74 1.53 -3.83
N GLU A 126 15.32 0.60 -4.69
CA GLU A 126 16.12 0.08 -5.82
C GLU A 126 16.64 1.19 -6.74
N MET A 127 15.86 2.27 -6.92
CA MET A 127 16.27 3.39 -7.79
C MET A 127 17.08 4.47 -7.07
N ALA A 128 16.89 4.62 -5.76
CA ALA A 128 17.41 5.76 -5.00
C ALA A 128 18.66 5.42 -4.19
N GLU A 129 18.93 4.15 -3.94
CA GLU A 129 20.00 3.69 -3.02
C GLU A 129 20.69 2.44 -3.57
N ASP A 130 21.98 2.54 -3.85
CA ASP A 130 22.77 1.46 -4.46
C ASP A 130 22.84 0.16 -3.63
N GLN A 131 22.56 0.25 -2.33
CA GLN A 131 22.55 -0.92 -1.44
C GLN A 131 21.33 -1.82 -1.59
N PHE A 132 20.27 -1.37 -2.29
CA PHE A 132 19.05 -2.15 -2.48
C PHE A 132 18.95 -2.68 -3.90
N GLY A 133 18.96 -4.00 -4.04
CA GLY A 133 18.72 -4.68 -5.30
C GLY A 133 17.23 -4.88 -5.60
N PRO A 134 16.91 -5.34 -6.82
CA PRO A 134 15.54 -5.67 -7.20
C PRO A 134 15.01 -6.86 -6.41
N LEU A 135 13.71 -6.80 -6.03
CA LEU A 135 13.05 -7.95 -5.43
C LEU A 135 12.89 -9.08 -6.46
N GLN A 136 13.39 -10.28 -6.12
CA GLN A 136 13.35 -11.45 -7.00
C GLN A 136 11.94 -12.00 -7.21
N VAL A 137 11.04 -11.81 -6.23
CA VAL A 137 9.63 -12.26 -6.30
C VAL A 137 8.78 -11.49 -7.29
N LEU A 138 9.26 -10.32 -7.78
CA LEU A 138 8.52 -9.50 -8.72
C LEU A 138 8.88 -9.88 -10.16
N SER A 139 8.04 -10.71 -10.78
CA SER A 139 8.17 -11.04 -12.19
C SER A 139 7.70 -9.88 -13.09
N TYR A 140 8.35 -9.74 -14.25
CA TYR A 140 7.90 -8.78 -15.26
C TYR A 140 6.82 -9.40 -16.15
N GLY A 141 5.62 -8.81 -16.11
CA GLY A 141 4.55 -9.12 -17.03
C GLY A 141 4.41 -8.05 -18.12
N THR A 142 3.69 -8.39 -19.19
CA THR A 142 3.36 -7.46 -20.26
C THR A 142 1.87 -7.53 -20.54
N ILE A 143 1.20 -6.37 -20.54
CA ILE A 143 -0.19 -6.26 -20.96
C ILE A 143 -0.28 -5.35 -22.18
N HIS A 144 -1.24 -5.66 -23.04
CA HIS A 144 -1.59 -4.81 -24.18
C HIS A 144 -2.85 -4.02 -23.79
N VAL A 145 -2.70 -2.71 -23.64
CA VAL A 145 -3.82 -1.81 -23.35
C VAL A 145 -4.19 -1.07 -24.60
N ALA A 146 -5.45 -1.21 -25.05
CA ALA A 146 -5.99 -0.40 -26.13
C ALA A 146 -6.51 0.93 -25.52
N ASN A 147 -6.14 2.05 -26.16
CA ASN A 147 -6.76 3.33 -25.84
C ASN A 147 -8.14 3.45 -26.54
N SER A 148 -8.88 4.52 -26.27
CA SER A 148 -10.19 4.80 -26.86
C SER A 148 -10.18 4.89 -28.41
N VAL A 149 -9.01 5.03 -29.01
CA VAL A 149 -8.81 5.11 -30.49
C VAL A 149 -8.32 3.77 -31.06
N GLY A 150 -8.26 2.70 -30.24
CA GLY A 150 -7.85 1.36 -30.69
C GLY A 150 -6.33 1.13 -30.79
N VAL A 151 -5.48 2.13 -30.45
CA VAL A 151 -4.04 1.97 -30.46
C VAL A 151 -3.62 1.10 -29.29
N LYS A 152 -3.04 -0.06 -29.58
CA LYS A 152 -2.52 -0.99 -28.54
C LYS A 152 -1.16 -0.51 -28.06
N ARG A 153 -1.04 -0.26 -26.74
CA ARG A 153 0.25 0.01 -26.10
C ARG A 153 0.66 -1.21 -25.28
N ARG A 154 1.95 -1.57 -25.39
CA ARG A 154 2.56 -2.62 -24.58
C ARG A 154 3.05 -1.98 -23.27
N LEU A 155 2.44 -2.34 -22.16
CA LEU A 155 2.87 -1.91 -20.83
C LEU A 155 3.56 -3.07 -20.11
N ARG A 156 4.75 -2.81 -19.59
CA ARG A 156 5.43 -3.73 -18.68
C ARG A 156 4.97 -3.41 -17.25
N PHE A 157 4.70 -4.42 -16.48
CA PHE A 157 4.38 -4.29 -15.07
C PHE A 157 5.09 -5.37 -14.27
N ARG A 158 5.34 -5.09 -13.00
CA ARG A 158 5.85 -6.09 -12.05
C ARG A 158 4.66 -6.77 -11.38
N SER A 159 4.68 -8.08 -11.28
CA SER A 159 3.61 -8.87 -10.66
C SER A 159 4.18 -9.82 -9.62
N PHE A 160 3.45 -9.98 -8.53
CA PHE A 160 3.71 -10.95 -7.49
C PHE A 160 2.68 -12.08 -7.57
N ALA A 161 3.14 -13.33 -7.58
CA ALA A 161 2.25 -14.50 -7.73
C ALA A 161 1.48 -14.83 -6.43
N GLY A 162 1.95 -14.36 -5.28
CA GLY A 162 1.40 -14.71 -3.95
C GLY A 162 0.27 -13.80 -3.45
N TYR A 163 -0.33 -12.95 -4.28
CA TYR A 163 -1.48 -12.14 -3.86
C TYR A 163 -2.66 -13.00 -3.40
N LEU A 164 -3.36 -12.54 -2.38
CA LEU A 164 -4.61 -13.16 -1.94
C LEU A 164 -5.67 -13.07 -3.04
N LYS A 165 -6.41 -14.15 -3.26
CA LYS A 165 -7.53 -14.15 -4.21
C LYS A 165 -8.55 -13.12 -3.76
N GLU A 166 -8.82 -12.14 -4.62
CA GLU A 166 -9.82 -11.11 -4.34
C GLU A 166 -11.22 -11.68 -4.56
N GLU A 167 -12.14 -11.34 -3.65
CA GLU A 167 -13.55 -11.66 -3.82
C GLU A 167 -14.12 -10.84 -4.97
N GLU A 168 -14.81 -11.48 -5.90
CA GLU A 168 -15.52 -10.80 -6.95
C GLU A 168 -16.64 -9.98 -6.32
N ARG A 169 -16.76 -8.71 -6.68
CA ARG A 169 -17.93 -7.93 -6.33
C ARG A 169 -19.09 -8.41 -7.18
N GLU A 170 -20.10 -8.96 -6.56
CA GLU A 170 -21.41 -9.05 -7.19
C GLU A 170 -21.90 -7.62 -7.46
N VAL A 171 -21.77 -7.20 -8.70
CA VAL A 171 -22.37 -5.93 -9.16
C VAL A 171 -23.83 -6.24 -9.45
N ARG A 172 -24.69 -5.99 -8.46
CA ARG A 172 -26.15 -6.00 -8.73
C ARG A 172 -26.58 -4.62 -9.24
N ALA A 173 -27.50 -4.60 -10.16
CA ALA A 173 -28.16 -3.36 -10.54
C ALA A 173 -28.93 -2.81 -9.32
N ALA A 174 -28.87 -1.48 -9.12
CA ALA A 174 -29.63 -0.83 -8.06
C ALA A 174 -31.13 -0.97 -8.35
N GLU A 175 -31.92 -1.30 -7.33
CA GLU A 175 -33.37 -1.29 -7.43
C GLU A 175 -33.90 0.15 -7.49
N LYS A 176 -35.08 0.32 -8.11
CA LYS A 176 -35.69 1.67 -8.28
C LYS A 176 -35.78 2.43 -6.95
N ASN A 177 -36.14 1.76 -5.86
CA ASN A 177 -36.27 2.36 -4.54
C ASN A 177 -34.92 2.80 -3.97
N GLU A 178 -33.85 2.06 -4.24
CA GLU A 178 -32.48 2.44 -3.84
C GLU A 178 -32.01 3.68 -4.60
N ILE A 179 -32.33 3.78 -5.89
CA ILE A 179 -32.01 4.95 -6.71
C ILE A 179 -32.70 6.20 -6.16
N VAL A 180 -34.01 6.09 -5.80
CA VAL A 180 -34.74 7.20 -5.19
C VAL A 180 -34.11 7.61 -3.87
N THR A 181 -33.80 6.67 -2.98
CA THR A 181 -33.14 6.95 -1.70
C THR A 181 -31.77 7.61 -1.87
N ILE A 182 -30.99 7.18 -2.88
CA ILE A 182 -29.68 7.81 -3.20
C ILE A 182 -29.89 9.24 -3.68
N LEU A 183 -30.84 9.47 -4.58
CA LEU A 183 -31.15 10.81 -5.10
C LEU A 183 -31.64 11.75 -4.00
N GLU A 184 -32.46 11.28 -3.07
CA GLU A 184 -32.93 12.05 -1.91
C GLU A 184 -31.78 12.39 -0.93
N ALA A 185 -30.78 11.49 -0.80
CA ALA A 185 -29.60 11.72 0.03
C ALA A 185 -28.55 12.62 -0.62
N CYS A 186 -28.63 12.83 -1.94
CA CYS A 186 -27.71 13.73 -2.67
C CYS A 186 -28.06 15.18 -2.39
N THR A 187 -27.22 15.85 -1.62
CA THR A 187 -27.37 17.28 -1.28
C THR A 187 -26.77 18.23 -2.32
N ASN A 188 -26.07 17.68 -3.31
CA ASN A 188 -25.36 18.48 -4.31
C ASN A 188 -25.96 18.23 -5.71
N CYS A 189 -26.41 19.28 -6.40
CA CYS A 189 -26.99 19.18 -7.76
C CYS A 189 -26.07 18.46 -8.77
N ARG A 190 -24.76 18.46 -8.54
CA ARG A 190 -23.78 17.77 -9.39
C ARG A 190 -23.87 16.25 -9.28
N ASP A 191 -24.35 15.73 -8.15
CA ASP A 191 -24.44 14.30 -7.88
C ASP A 191 -25.82 13.73 -8.28
N GLN A 192 -26.76 14.61 -8.71
CA GLN A 192 -28.11 14.27 -9.16
C GLN A 192 -28.23 14.14 -10.69
N LEU A 193 -27.16 14.45 -11.43
CA LEU A 193 -27.05 14.28 -12.89
C LEU A 193 -26.33 12.99 -13.23
#